data_935424a8fdbb77bbba0200ad9db69dc5
#
_entry.id   935424a8fdbb77bbba0200ad9db69dc5
#
_cell.length_a   1.000
_cell.length_b   1.000
_cell.length_c   1.000
_cell.angle_alpha   90.00
_cell.angle_beta   90.00
_cell.angle_gamma   90.00
#
_symmetry.space_group_name_H-M   'P 1'
#
loop_
_entity.id
_entity.type
_entity.pdbx_description
1 polymer ?
#
loop_
_entity_poly.entity_id
_entity_poly.type
_entity_poly.pdbx_seq_one_letter_code
_entity_poly.pdbx_strand_id
1 'polypeptide(L)'
;MTAVRAVVFDIGGVIQDSPLHAIARYEADHGLPAGVINRAVVAAGEAGAWSRLERGELTVEAWCAPFERDCRAHGITVDARRLMEYIAAAGRERPVMLRAVDRLRERGLRVGALTNNWATEAAPTGPHPIARHFDALVESRAVGMRKPDPRIYRLICQHLQVEPAETAFLDDIGANLKPARALGMRTIKVDDPEQALRELGAMVGFDLL
;
A
#
# COMPACT_ATOMS: atom_id res chain seq x y z
N MET A 1 26.57 -8.61 5.01
CA MET A 1 25.11 -8.38 4.88
C MET A 1 24.56 -9.45 3.95
N THR A 2 23.39 -10.05 4.26
CA THR A 2 22.73 -11.04 3.40
C THR A 2 22.37 -10.40 2.06
N ALA A 3 22.56 -11.10 0.93
CA ALA A 3 22.18 -10.60 -0.38
C ALA A 3 20.65 -10.45 -0.49
N VAL A 4 20.18 -9.43 -1.21
CA VAL A 4 18.75 -9.29 -1.54
C VAL A 4 18.39 -10.34 -2.59
N ARG A 5 17.37 -11.14 -2.32
CA ARG A 5 16.82 -12.17 -3.21
C ARG A 5 15.40 -11.85 -3.66
N ALA A 6 14.71 -11.02 -2.88
CA ALA A 6 13.36 -10.59 -3.20
C ALA A 6 13.17 -9.09 -2.98
N VAL A 7 12.29 -8.50 -3.78
CA VAL A 7 11.81 -7.12 -3.61
C VAL A 7 10.31 -7.12 -3.50
N VAL A 8 9.77 -6.46 -2.48
CA VAL A 8 8.33 -6.32 -2.25
C VAL A 8 7.95 -4.84 -2.38
N PHE A 9 6.95 -4.57 -3.18
CA PHE A 9 6.43 -3.22 -3.41
C PHE A 9 5.05 -3.05 -2.78
N ASP A 10 4.79 -1.91 -2.15
CA ASP A 10 3.41 -1.46 -2.01
C ASP A 10 2.85 -1.09 -3.39
N ILE A 11 1.53 -1.01 -3.51
CA ILE A 11 0.87 -0.58 -4.75
C ILE A 11 0.54 0.91 -4.68
N GLY A 12 -0.31 1.33 -3.76
CA GLY A 12 -0.69 2.74 -3.61
C GLY A 12 0.48 3.59 -3.13
N GLY A 13 0.79 4.68 -3.82
CA GLY A 13 1.93 5.54 -3.50
C GLY A 13 3.29 5.04 -4.00
N VAL A 14 3.38 3.80 -4.47
CA VAL A 14 4.61 3.19 -5.00
C VAL A 14 4.46 2.83 -6.47
N ILE A 15 3.69 1.81 -6.79
CA ILE A 15 3.44 1.39 -8.19
C ILE A 15 2.38 2.29 -8.86
N GLN A 16 1.44 2.79 -8.07
CA GLN A 16 0.40 3.72 -8.50
C GLN A 16 0.47 5.01 -7.67
N ASP A 17 -0.26 6.04 -8.09
CA ASP A 17 -0.38 7.26 -7.32
C ASP A 17 -0.95 7.00 -5.92
N SER A 18 -0.51 7.80 -4.95
CA SER A 18 -0.92 7.61 -3.57
C SER A 18 -2.38 8.01 -3.35
N PRO A 19 -3.20 7.16 -2.71
CA PRO A 19 -4.54 7.54 -2.29
C PRO A 19 -4.53 8.75 -1.33
N LEU A 20 -3.44 9.00 -0.63
CA LEU A 20 -3.29 10.18 0.24
C LEU A 20 -3.36 11.50 -0.55
N HIS A 21 -2.88 11.53 -1.81
CA HIS A 21 -3.03 12.70 -2.67
C HIS A 21 -4.50 12.97 -3.05
N ALA A 22 -5.25 11.90 -3.32
CA ALA A 22 -6.69 12.02 -3.59
C ALA A 22 -7.47 12.50 -2.36
N ILE A 23 -7.13 12.00 -1.18
CA ILE A 23 -7.69 12.44 0.10
C ILE A 23 -7.37 13.92 0.34
N ALA A 24 -6.12 14.35 0.15
CA ALA A 24 -5.71 15.74 0.30
C ALA A 24 -6.45 16.67 -0.68
N ARG A 25 -6.66 16.22 -1.92
CA ARG A 25 -7.46 16.95 -2.90
C ARG A 25 -8.93 17.06 -2.47
N TYR A 26 -9.51 15.96 -1.99
CA TYR A 26 -10.87 15.98 -1.44
C TYR A 26 -10.98 16.98 -0.28
N GLU A 27 -10.04 16.97 0.66
CA GLU A 27 -9.98 17.93 1.78
C GLU A 27 -9.98 19.39 1.28
N ALA A 28 -9.11 19.69 0.31
CA ALA A 28 -9.01 21.04 -0.27
C ALA A 28 -10.31 21.47 -0.96
N ASP A 29 -10.89 20.62 -1.79
CA ASP A 29 -12.11 20.91 -2.57
C ASP A 29 -13.35 21.09 -1.67
N HIS A 30 -13.33 20.52 -0.45
CA HIS A 30 -14.44 20.62 0.53
C HIS A 30 -14.13 21.55 1.71
N GLY A 31 -13.06 22.33 1.64
CA GLY A 31 -12.70 23.30 2.67
C GLY A 31 -12.31 22.66 4.02
N LEU A 32 -11.87 21.42 4.03
CA LEU A 32 -11.42 20.72 5.23
C LEU A 32 -9.93 21.04 5.52
N PRO A 33 -9.52 21.06 6.81
CA PRO A 33 -8.13 21.24 7.15
C PRO A 33 -7.24 20.11 6.61
N ALA A 34 -6.08 20.44 6.05
CA ALA A 34 -5.17 19.47 5.45
C ALA A 34 -4.82 18.31 6.41
N GLY A 35 -4.94 17.08 5.93
CA GLY A 35 -4.62 15.85 6.65
C GLY A 35 -5.61 15.50 7.76
N VAL A 36 -6.77 16.17 7.86
CA VAL A 36 -7.73 15.93 8.92
C VAL A 36 -8.38 14.55 8.81
N ILE A 37 -8.64 14.07 7.59
CA ILE A 37 -9.19 12.73 7.36
C ILE A 37 -8.18 11.67 7.80
N ASN A 38 -6.92 11.82 7.42
CA ASN A 38 -5.88 10.87 7.84
C ASN A 38 -5.71 10.85 9.36
N ARG A 39 -5.79 11.99 10.04
CA ARG A 39 -5.77 12.05 11.52
C ARG A 39 -6.95 11.30 12.14
N ALA A 40 -8.16 11.44 11.58
CA ALA A 40 -9.34 10.72 12.05
C ALA A 40 -9.18 9.19 11.86
N VAL A 41 -8.66 8.75 10.71
CA VAL A 41 -8.35 7.34 10.43
C VAL A 41 -7.35 6.78 11.45
N VAL A 42 -6.26 7.50 11.70
CA VAL A 42 -5.23 7.08 12.67
C VAL A 42 -5.79 7.03 14.08
N ALA A 43 -6.60 7.99 14.49
CA ALA A 43 -7.21 8.04 15.81
C ALA A 43 -8.26 6.95 16.04
N ALA A 44 -9.03 6.58 14.99
CA ALA A 44 -9.97 5.45 15.06
C ALA A 44 -9.25 4.09 15.18
N GLY A 45 -8.00 4.01 14.74
CA GLY A 45 -7.12 2.85 14.92
C GLY A 45 -7.64 1.57 14.25
N GLU A 46 -7.26 0.42 14.82
CA GLU A 46 -7.58 -0.89 14.24
C GLU A 46 -9.08 -1.23 14.28
N ALA A 47 -9.84 -0.69 15.23
CA ALA A 47 -11.29 -0.86 15.31
C ALA A 47 -12.06 0.08 14.36
N GLY A 48 -11.41 1.10 13.83
CA GLY A 48 -12.00 2.09 12.94
C GLY A 48 -12.47 1.50 11.61
N ALA A 49 -13.44 2.17 10.99
CA ALA A 49 -14.07 1.71 9.77
C ALA A 49 -13.08 1.54 8.61
N TRP A 50 -12.07 2.43 8.50
CA TRP A 50 -11.03 2.33 7.47
C TRP A 50 -10.21 1.04 7.61
N SER A 51 -9.72 0.74 8.81
CA SER A 51 -8.96 -0.48 9.06
C SER A 51 -9.77 -1.75 8.80
N ARG A 52 -11.05 -1.73 9.13
CA ARG A 52 -11.99 -2.82 8.86
C ARG A 52 -12.25 -3.01 7.37
N LEU A 53 -12.36 -1.91 6.60
CA LEU A 53 -12.48 -1.96 5.15
C LEU A 53 -11.24 -2.63 4.53
N GLU A 54 -10.03 -2.20 4.92
CA GLU A 54 -8.78 -2.76 4.42
C GLU A 54 -8.57 -4.23 4.80
N ARG A 55 -9.18 -4.71 5.89
CA ARG A 55 -9.18 -6.14 6.24
C ARG A 55 -10.30 -6.95 5.57
N GLY A 56 -11.11 -6.32 4.70
CA GLY A 56 -12.21 -6.98 4.01
C GLY A 56 -13.41 -7.31 4.90
N GLU A 57 -13.49 -6.74 6.12
CA GLU A 57 -14.62 -6.91 7.04
C GLU A 57 -15.86 -6.12 6.61
N LEU A 58 -15.66 -5.10 5.77
CA LEU A 58 -16.71 -4.24 5.24
C LEU A 58 -16.59 -4.14 3.72
N THR A 59 -17.73 -4.11 3.04
CA THR A 59 -17.78 -3.60 1.66
C THR A 59 -17.69 -2.07 1.67
N VAL A 60 -17.37 -1.46 0.54
CA VAL A 60 -17.35 0.01 0.41
C VAL A 60 -18.69 0.63 0.80
N GLU A 61 -19.80 -0.01 0.42
CA GLU A 61 -21.14 0.47 0.76
C GLU A 61 -21.40 0.41 2.28
N ALA A 62 -21.07 -0.72 2.92
CA ALA A 62 -21.23 -0.90 4.36
C ALA A 62 -20.25 -0.05 5.18
N TRP A 63 -19.15 0.38 4.59
CA TRP A 63 -18.13 1.22 5.21
C TRP A 63 -18.54 2.70 5.33
N CYS A 64 -19.31 3.24 4.39
CA CYS A 64 -19.62 4.67 4.33
C CYS A 64 -20.14 5.24 5.66
N ALA A 65 -21.24 4.71 6.18
CA ALA A 65 -21.85 5.25 7.40
C ALA A 65 -20.98 5.08 8.67
N PRO A 66 -20.29 3.94 8.91
CA PRO A 66 -19.29 3.83 9.99
C PRO A 66 -18.16 4.85 9.85
N PHE A 67 -17.58 5.01 8.67
CA PHE A 67 -16.47 5.93 8.44
C PHE A 67 -16.87 7.40 8.68
N GLU A 68 -18.05 7.79 8.22
CA GLU A 68 -18.59 9.13 8.50
C GLU A 68 -18.82 9.35 10.00
N ARG A 69 -19.18 8.30 10.77
CA ARG A 69 -19.26 8.40 12.24
C ARG A 69 -17.88 8.59 12.86
N ASP A 70 -16.87 7.84 12.41
CA ASP A 70 -15.49 8.01 12.87
C ASP A 70 -15.01 9.43 12.61
N CYS A 71 -15.28 9.99 11.42
CA CYS A 71 -14.94 11.36 11.07
C CYS A 71 -15.69 12.38 11.96
N ARG A 72 -16.99 12.21 12.20
CA ARG A 72 -17.76 13.09 13.08
C ARG A 72 -17.27 13.08 14.51
N ALA A 73 -16.82 11.96 15.03
CA ALA A 73 -16.19 11.87 16.37
C ALA A 73 -14.94 12.74 16.50
N HIS A 74 -14.32 13.10 15.36
CA HIS A 74 -13.17 14.01 15.28
C HIS A 74 -13.53 15.41 14.74
N GLY A 75 -14.81 15.77 14.77
CA GLY A 75 -15.30 17.11 14.44
C GLY A 75 -15.33 17.43 12.94
N ILE A 76 -15.27 16.42 12.06
CA ILE A 76 -15.32 16.62 10.61
C ILE A 76 -16.49 15.90 9.97
N THR A 77 -17.08 16.54 8.96
CA THR A 77 -18.13 15.95 8.13
C THR A 77 -17.53 15.56 6.77
N VAL A 78 -17.67 14.30 6.39
CA VAL A 78 -17.17 13.74 5.14
C VAL A 78 -18.31 13.02 4.44
N ASP A 79 -18.42 13.18 3.13
CA ASP A 79 -19.19 12.28 2.27
C ASP A 79 -18.26 11.13 1.86
N ALA A 80 -18.46 9.97 2.47
CA ALA A 80 -17.59 8.82 2.29
C ALA A 80 -17.65 8.25 0.86
N ARG A 81 -18.82 8.27 0.22
CA ARG A 81 -18.99 7.81 -1.16
C ARG A 81 -18.20 8.71 -2.13
N ARG A 82 -18.34 10.02 -1.95
CA ARG A 82 -17.62 11.00 -2.75
C ARG A 82 -16.11 10.91 -2.56
N LEU A 83 -15.65 10.67 -1.33
CA LEU A 83 -14.23 10.43 -1.05
C LEU A 83 -13.71 9.21 -1.83
N MET A 84 -14.46 8.11 -1.86
CA MET A 84 -14.07 6.92 -2.64
C MET A 84 -13.98 7.19 -4.14
N GLU A 85 -14.85 8.04 -4.69
CA GLU A 85 -14.74 8.47 -6.09
C GLU A 85 -13.42 9.20 -6.37
N TYR A 86 -13.00 10.10 -5.46
CA TYR A 86 -11.69 10.77 -5.58
C TYR A 86 -10.53 9.78 -5.57
N ILE A 87 -10.58 8.80 -4.68
CA ILE A 87 -9.53 7.77 -4.57
C ILE A 87 -9.51 6.89 -5.82
N ALA A 88 -10.68 6.44 -6.30
CA ALA A 88 -10.79 5.61 -7.49
C ALA A 88 -10.28 6.32 -8.76
N ALA A 89 -10.47 7.64 -8.86
CA ALA A 89 -10.01 8.45 -9.99
C ALA A 89 -8.49 8.68 -10.00
N ALA A 90 -7.79 8.44 -8.90
CA ALA A 90 -6.38 8.82 -8.74
C ALA A 90 -5.36 7.71 -9.03
N GLY A 91 -5.80 6.46 -9.17
CA GLY A 91 -4.94 5.27 -9.24
C GLY A 91 -4.18 5.09 -10.56
N ARG A 92 -3.42 6.11 -11.02
CA ARG A 92 -2.58 5.99 -12.23
C ARG A 92 -1.33 5.19 -11.94
N GLU A 93 -1.04 4.23 -12.81
CA GLU A 93 0.22 3.45 -12.76
C GLU A 93 1.43 4.34 -13.04
N ARG A 94 2.54 4.05 -12.37
CA ARG A 94 3.84 4.68 -12.59
C ARG A 94 4.72 3.79 -13.47
N PRO A 95 4.85 4.08 -14.77
CA PRO A 95 5.55 3.18 -15.70
C PRO A 95 7.02 2.93 -15.33
N VAL A 96 7.68 3.89 -14.67
CA VAL A 96 9.07 3.72 -14.22
C VAL A 96 9.19 2.61 -13.18
N MET A 97 8.23 2.51 -12.27
CA MET A 97 8.21 1.45 -11.24
C MET A 97 7.91 0.07 -11.86
N LEU A 98 6.98 -0.01 -12.81
CA LEU A 98 6.69 -1.27 -13.50
C LEU A 98 7.89 -1.76 -14.33
N ARG A 99 8.60 -0.87 -15.02
CA ARG A 99 9.85 -1.26 -15.69
C ARG A 99 10.91 -1.79 -14.72
N ALA A 100 11.00 -1.20 -13.54
CA ALA A 100 11.92 -1.69 -12.50
C ALA A 100 11.51 -3.09 -12.00
N VAL A 101 10.22 -3.37 -11.83
CA VAL A 101 9.70 -4.70 -11.52
C VAL A 101 10.14 -5.71 -12.58
N ASP A 102 9.94 -5.40 -13.87
CA ASP A 102 10.33 -6.28 -14.97
C ASP A 102 11.85 -6.52 -14.98
N ARG A 103 12.69 -5.47 -14.83
CA ARG A 103 14.16 -5.60 -14.74
C ARG A 103 14.61 -6.47 -13.56
N LEU A 104 13.98 -6.35 -12.39
CA LEU A 104 14.30 -7.20 -11.23
C LEU A 104 14.05 -8.67 -11.53
N ARG A 105 12.91 -8.99 -12.16
CA ARG A 105 12.56 -10.36 -12.55
C ARG A 105 13.51 -10.92 -13.63
N GLU A 106 13.87 -10.14 -14.64
CA GLU A 106 14.85 -10.50 -15.66
C GLU A 106 16.23 -10.83 -15.07
N ARG A 107 16.57 -10.20 -13.92
CA ARG A 107 17.80 -10.48 -13.16
C ARG A 107 17.68 -11.62 -12.16
N GLY A 108 16.53 -12.32 -12.15
CA GLY A 108 16.30 -13.51 -11.33
C GLY A 108 15.91 -13.23 -9.89
N LEU A 109 15.59 -11.99 -9.51
CA LEU A 109 15.01 -11.69 -8.19
C LEU A 109 13.53 -12.08 -8.16
N ARG A 110 13.07 -12.52 -7.00
CA ARG A 110 11.64 -12.67 -6.74
C ARG A 110 11.02 -11.28 -6.51
N VAL A 111 9.86 -11.01 -7.10
CA VAL A 111 9.20 -9.72 -6.94
C VAL A 111 7.77 -9.92 -6.46
N GLY A 112 7.44 -9.31 -5.34
CA GLY A 112 6.10 -9.36 -4.74
C GLY A 112 5.44 -8.00 -4.61
N ALA A 113 4.11 -8.01 -4.47
CA ALA A 113 3.35 -6.85 -4.05
C ALA A 113 2.62 -7.12 -2.73
N LEU A 114 2.61 -6.13 -1.84
CA LEU A 114 1.96 -6.18 -0.53
C LEU A 114 1.16 -4.89 -0.33
N THR A 115 -0.16 -4.97 -0.43
CA THR A 115 -1.03 -3.79 -0.42
C THR A 115 -2.14 -3.87 0.61
N ASN A 116 -2.41 -2.71 1.24
CA ASN A 116 -3.67 -2.49 1.95
C ASN A 116 -4.71 -2.02 0.95
N ASN A 117 -5.75 -2.79 0.75
CA ASN A 117 -6.79 -2.50 -0.24
C ASN A 117 -8.17 -3.01 0.20
N TRP A 118 -9.15 -2.77 -0.65
CA TRP A 118 -10.53 -3.22 -0.48
C TRP A 118 -11.10 -3.73 -1.79
N ALA A 119 -12.23 -4.45 -1.72
CA ALA A 119 -12.96 -4.87 -2.91
C ALA A 119 -13.61 -3.66 -3.61
N THR A 120 -13.44 -3.56 -4.92
CA THR A 120 -14.12 -2.56 -5.76
C THR A 120 -15.13 -3.24 -6.68
N GLU A 121 -16.08 -2.50 -7.22
CA GLU A 121 -17.02 -3.02 -8.21
C GLU A 121 -16.32 -3.59 -9.46
N ALA A 122 -15.19 -3.00 -9.83
CA ALA A 122 -14.39 -3.44 -10.99
C ALA A 122 -13.63 -4.76 -10.75
N ALA A 123 -13.37 -5.11 -9.49
CA ALA A 123 -12.69 -6.36 -9.10
C ALA A 123 -13.26 -6.91 -7.78
N PRO A 124 -14.52 -7.32 -7.75
CA PRO A 124 -15.17 -7.72 -6.50
C PRO A 124 -14.57 -8.99 -5.90
N THR A 125 -14.09 -9.92 -6.72
CA THR A 125 -13.60 -11.25 -6.30
C THR A 125 -12.30 -11.71 -6.97
N GLY A 126 -11.83 -10.99 -8.00
CA GLY A 126 -10.60 -11.33 -8.74
C GLY A 126 -9.33 -10.73 -8.14
N PRO A 127 -8.14 -11.21 -8.53
CA PRO A 127 -6.89 -10.58 -8.16
C PRO A 127 -6.78 -9.18 -8.77
N HIS A 128 -6.03 -8.30 -8.11
CA HIS A 128 -5.77 -6.96 -8.62
C HIS A 128 -5.17 -7.03 -10.04
N PRO A 129 -5.59 -6.18 -11.00
CA PRO A 129 -5.11 -6.23 -12.39
C PRO A 129 -3.59 -6.22 -12.56
N ILE A 130 -2.89 -5.61 -11.59
CA ILE A 130 -1.43 -5.52 -11.57
C ILE A 130 -0.74 -6.86 -11.19
N ALA A 131 -1.48 -7.86 -10.71
CA ALA A 131 -0.93 -9.13 -10.22
C ALA A 131 -0.02 -9.83 -11.25
N ARG A 132 -0.29 -9.64 -12.55
CA ARG A 132 0.51 -10.23 -13.65
C ARG A 132 1.99 -9.84 -13.64
N HIS A 133 2.34 -8.72 -13.01
CA HIS A 133 3.72 -8.23 -12.93
C HIS A 133 4.52 -8.86 -11.79
N PHE A 134 3.87 -9.55 -10.85
CA PHE A 134 4.48 -10.02 -9.61
C PHE A 134 4.46 -11.55 -9.52
N ASP A 135 5.47 -12.11 -8.85
CA ASP A 135 5.53 -13.55 -8.55
C ASP A 135 4.58 -13.91 -7.40
N ALA A 136 4.27 -12.95 -6.52
CA ALA A 136 3.28 -13.08 -5.46
C ALA A 136 2.60 -11.74 -5.19
N LEU A 137 1.31 -11.79 -4.85
CA LEU A 137 0.53 -10.64 -4.40
C LEU A 137 -0.19 -10.99 -3.10
N VAL A 138 -0.01 -10.15 -2.08
CA VAL A 138 -0.77 -10.23 -0.83
C VAL A 138 -1.63 -8.98 -0.71
N GLU A 139 -2.94 -9.17 -0.72
CA GLU A 139 -3.97 -8.15 -0.54
C GLU A 139 -4.56 -8.26 0.87
N SER A 140 -4.54 -7.17 1.63
CA SER A 140 -5.03 -7.15 3.02
C SER A 140 -6.46 -7.64 3.15
N ARG A 141 -7.33 -7.25 2.23
CA ARG A 141 -8.74 -7.67 2.16
C ARG A 141 -8.93 -9.19 2.01
N ALA A 142 -8.00 -9.85 1.32
CA ALA A 142 -8.10 -11.28 1.03
C ALA A 142 -7.60 -12.14 2.21
N VAL A 143 -6.68 -11.59 3.01
CA VAL A 143 -6.03 -12.33 4.10
C VAL A 143 -6.50 -11.91 5.50
N GLY A 144 -7.39 -10.91 5.60
CA GLY A 144 -7.92 -10.42 6.87
C GLY A 144 -6.87 -9.74 7.77
N MET A 145 -5.72 -9.37 7.20
CA MET A 145 -4.62 -8.69 7.88
C MET A 145 -4.18 -7.49 7.05
N ARG A 146 -3.72 -6.42 7.70
CA ARG A 146 -3.24 -5.22 7.02
C ARG A 146 -1.88 -4.79 7.56
N LYS A 147 -1.10 -4.07 6.75
CA LYS A 147 0.05 -3.31 7.27
C LYS A 147 -0.46 -2.31 8.32
N PRO A 148 0.17 -2.16 9.47
CA PRO A 148 1.52 -2.60 9.86
C PRO A 148 1.59 -3.91 10.66
N ASP A 149 0.62 -4.82 10.58
CA ASP A 149 0.69 -6.12 11.28
C ASP A 149 1.92 -6.94 10.79
N PRO A 150 2.83 -7.37 11.69
CA PRO A 150 4.03 -8.12 11.28
C PRO A 150 3.74 -9.43 10.54
N ARG A 151 2.56 -10.02 10.74
CA ARG A 151 2.19 -11.29 10.11
C ARG A 151 2.06 -11.18 8.59
N ILE A 152 1.58 -10.03 8.09
CA ILE A 152 1.37 -9.84 6.64
C ILE A 152 2.70 -9.78 5.87
N TYR A 153 3.77 -9.25 6.50
CA TYR A 153 5.11 -9.22 5.89
C TYR A 153 5.74 -10.60 5.86
N ARG A 154 5.53 -11.42 6.90
CA ARG A 154 5.98 -12.83 6.88
C ARG A 154 5.25 -13.61 5.82
N LEU A 155 3.95 -13.36 5.61
CA LEU A 155 3.14 -14.04 4.61
C LEU A 155 3.67 -13.79 3.20
N ILE A 156 3.98 -12.54 2.83
CA ILE A 156 4.55 -12.28 1.49
C ILE A 156 5.92 -12.92 1.32
N CYS A 157 6.77 -12.94 2.36
CA CYS A 157 8.06 -13.66 2.30
C CYS A 157 7.87 -15.17 2.11
N GLN A 158 6.89 -15.78 2.78
CA GLN A 158 6.54 -17.19 2.59
C GLN A 158 6.11 -17.49 1.14
N HIS A 159 5.25 -16.64 0.56
CA HIS A 159 4.82 -16.79 -0.83
C HIS A 159 6.00 -16.66 -1.82
N LEU A 160 6.96 -15.79 -1.53
CA LEU A 160 8.17 -15.61 -2.34
C LEU A 160 9.28 -16.64 -2.03
N GLN A 161 9.11 -17.47 -1.00
CA GLN A 161 10.08 -18.48 -0.55
C GLN A 161 11.45 -17.85 -0.17
N VAL A 162 11.41 -16.75 0.58
CA VAL A 162 12.59 -16.03 1.06
C VAL A 162 12.46 -15.67 2.54
N GLU A 163 13.58 -15.40 3.19
CA GLU A 163 13.58 -14.85 4.55
C GLU A 163 13.44 -13.31 4.53
N PRO A 164 12.88 -12.70 5.59
CA PRO A 164 12.80 -11.24 5.69
C PRO A 164 14.15 -10.54 5.50
N ALA A 165 15.25 -11.10 6.00
CA ALA A 165 16.59 -10.54 5.86
C ALA A 165 17.14 -10.55 4.42
N GLU A 166 16.52 -11.32 3.52
CA GLU A 166 16.84 -11.40 2.10
C GLU A 166 15.90 -10.48 1.24
N THR A 167 15.03 -9.71 1.90
CA THR A 167 13.97 -8.95 1.23
C THR A 167 14.18 -7.44 1.38
N ALA A 168 14.01 -6.70 0.28
CA ALA A 168 13.82 -5.26 0.30
C ALA A 168 12.31 -4.92 0.19
N PHE A 169 11.83 -3.98 1.00
CA PHE A 169 10.43 -3.55 1.00
C PHE A 169 10.32 -2.03 0.75
N LEU A 170 9.50 -1.65 -0.23
CA LEU A 170 9.24 -0.27 -0.63
C LEU A 170 7.80 0.13 -0.30
N ASP A 171 7.63 1.24 0.44
CA ASP A 171 6.31 1.75 0.84
C ASP A 171 6.40 3.27 1.06
N ASP A 172 5.35 4.04 0.74
CA ASP A 172 5.31 5.50 0.93
C ASP A 172 4.93 5.88 2.38
N ILE A 173 4.39 4.95 3.17
CA ILE A 173 3.95 5.17 4.54
C ILE A 173 5.01 4.66 5.53
N GLY A 174 5.69 5.59 6.21
CA GLY A 174 6.75 5.25 7.17
C GLY A 174 6.33 4.32 8.31
N ALA A 175 5.05 4.35 8.71
CA ALA A 175 4.50 3.44 9.72
C ALA A 175 4.54 1.98 9.26
N ASN A 176 4.37 1.71 7.97
CA ASN A 176 4.44 0.37 7.38
C ASN A 176 5.88 -0.16 7.32
N LEU A 177 6.88 0.72 7.21
CA LEU A 177 8.29 0.32 7.13
C LEU A 177 8.86 -0.14 8.48
N LYS A 178 8.30 0.33 9.61
CA LYS A 178 8.82 0.00 10.95
C LYS A 178 8.78 -1.50 11.25
N PRO A 179 7.62 -2.20 11.14
CA PRO A 179 7.56 -3.63 11.41
C PRO A 179 8.33 -4.46 10.39
N ALA A 180 8.39 -4.06 9.12
CA ALA A 180 9.22 -4.71 8.11
C ALA A 180 10.71 -4.69 8.52
N ARG A 181 11.20 -3.52 8.95
CA ARG A 181 12.57 -3.36 9.46
C ARG A 181 12.84 -4.17 10.71
N ALA A 182 11.86 -4.23 11.64
CA ALA A 182 11.97 -5.04 12.86
C ALA A 182 12.06 -6.54 12.56
N LEU A 183 11.53 -7.00 11.43
CA LEU A 183 11.65 -8.38 10.93
C LEU A 183 12.99 -8.64 10.19
N GLY A 184 13.82 -7.61 9.99
CA GLY A 184 15.10 -7.71 9.29
C GLY A 184 15.05 -7.35 7.80
N MET A 185 13.91 -6.93 7.26
CA MET A 185 13.83 -6.43 5.88
C MET A 185 14.64 -5.14 5.71
N ARG A 186 15.24 -4.95 4.54
CA ARG A 186 15.71 -3.64 4.11
C ARG A 186 14.53 -2.82 3.65
N THR A 187 14.44 -1.55 4.04
CA THR A 187 13.25 -0.75 3.76
C THR A 187 13.62 0.54 3.06
N ILE A 188 12.89 0.90 2.03
CA ILE A 188 13.01 2.15 1.29
C ILE A 188 11.68 2.90 1.42
N LYS A 189 11.74 4.16 1.85
CA LYS A 189 10.58 5.05 1.82
C LYS A 189 10.48 5.68 0.43
N VAL A 190 9.32 5.56 -0.20
CA VAL A 190 9.09 6.10 -1.55
C VAL A 190 8.41 7.47 -1.43
N ASP A 191 9.21 8.51 -1.33
CA ASP A 191 8.76 9.90 -1.48
C ASP A 191 8.89 10.35 -2.95
N ASP A 192 9.95 9.91 -3.63
CA ASP A 192 10.19 10.07 -5.07
C ASP A 192 10.53 8.72 -5.70
N PRO A 193 9.83 8.30 -6.77
CA PRO A 193 10.03 7.00 -7.40
C PRO A 193 11.45 6.78 -7.92
N GLU A 194 12.03 7.77 -8.60
CA GLU A 194 13.37 7.60 -9.19
C GLU A 194 14.45 7.53 -8.12
N GLN A 195 14.33 8.36 -7.05
CA GLN A 195 15.25 8.29 -5.92
C GLN A 195 15.18 6.93 -5.23
N ALA A 196 13.98 6.40 -5.00
CA ALA A 196 13.79 5.07 -4.42
C ALA A 196 14.38 3.96 -5.29
N LEU A 197 14.28 4.07 -6.62
CA LEU A 197 14.87 3.10 -7.55
C LEU A 197 16.39 3.18 -7.58
N ARG A 198 17.01 4.38 -7.44
CA ARG A 198 18.48 4.51 -7.29
C ARG A 198 18.95 3.83 -6.00
N GLU A 199 18.23 4.03 -4.89
CA GLU A 199 18.54 3.37 -3.61
C GLU A 199 18.41 1.85 -3.70
N LEU A 200 17.32 1.36 -4.33
CA LEU A 200 17.11 -0.06 -4.57
C LEU A 200 18.20 -0.63 -5.48
N GLY A 201 18.57 0.07 -6.57
CA GLY A 201 19.64 -0.31 -7.48
C GLY A 201 20.96 -0.51 -6.76
N ALA A 202 21.30 0.38 -5.83
CA ALA A 202 22.50 0.23 -4.99
C ALA A 202 22.43 -1.01 -4.08
N MET A 203 21.23 -1.41 -3.62
CA MET A 203 21.05 -2.61 -2.78
C MET A 203 21.15 -3.92 -3.57
N VAL A 204 20.69 -3.93 -4.83
CA VAL A 204 20.66 -5.13 -5.69
C VAL A 204 21.87 -5.23 -6.63
N GLY A 205 22.66 -4.14 -6.75
CA GLY A 205 23.92 -4.12 -7.49
C GLY A 205 23.80 -3.86 -9.00
N PHE A 206 22.67 -3.30 -9.46
CA PHE A 206 22.49 -2.90 -10.86
C PHE A 206 21.46 -1.76 -10.99
N ASP A 207 21.53 -1.03 -12.11
CA ASP A 207 20.65 0.09 -12.39
C ASP A 207 19.21 -0.36 -12.71
N LEU A 208 18.22 0.38 -12.19
CA LEU A 208 16.78 0.13 -12.35
C LEU A 208 16.06 1.24 -13.14
N LEU A 209 16.75 2.32 -13.52
CA LEU A 209 16.20 3.42 -14.31
C LEU A 209 16.40 3.24 -15.81
#